data_8de61193f200884f59f1c8a3e4e0b8df
#
_entry.id   8de61193f200884f59f1c8a3e4e0b8df
#
_cell.length_a   1.000
_cell.length_b   1.000
_cell.length_c   1.000
_cell.angle_alpha   90.00
_cell.angle_beta   90.00
_cell.angle_gamma   90.00
#
_symmetry.space_group_name_H-M   'P 1'
#
loop_
_entity.id
_entity.type
_entity.pdbx_description
1 polymer ?
#
loop_
_entity_poly.entity_id
_entity_poly.type
_entity_poly.pdbx_seq_one_letter_code
_entity_poly.pdbx_strand_id
1 'polypeptide(L)'
;MNKQQFITTTIIGLVLYLVATGLSYAGFSHMGSSTVSQVTVVTTDSSGKQHFSIDSSVPRTESCPLNGMMYTKQEKDVWMKNRPLAVMIENHIESRPQSGLSSADVVYEAVAEGGITRFMGVFYCGIALNSVNFAPVRSARTYFLPWVLEYDALYTHVGGAGCDSSVDPRAKALCQIDDYGIKDMDQFALGIKTKDKSQFLCYRNPDRLGHEVATEHTMICTSGGLYNEASLRGWTNVDEKGVAWDKNFVPWKFTDDAKETDRGTATSIQFVAWKGYDAQFGVRWEYDKLANVYKRFLAGEPHIDLENKKQLTAKDVVVLFAKETETGDPHLHLLYANIGSGDGIVFQNGTATKVTWKKATKDARTKFFDAATNKEMTFVRGQIWIEMLPTGTSVSY
;
A
#
# COMPACT_ATOMS: atom_id res chain seq x y z
N MET A 1 17.78 -55.96 -42.71
CA MET A 1 18.88 -54.98 -42.59
C MET A 1 20.14 -55.75 -42.21
N ASN A 2 21.18 -55.62 -43.03
CA ASN A 2 22.45 -56.32 -42.80
C ASN A 2 23.20 -55.61 -41.65
N LYS A 3 24.01 -56.35 -40.88
CA LYS A 3 24.75 -55.86 -39.69
C LYS A 3 25.53 -54.55 -39.95
N GLN A 4 26.04 -54.40 -41.17
CA GLN A 4 26.78 -53.21 -41.62
C GLN A 4 25.86 -51.98 -41.80
N GLN A 5 24.65 -52.17 -42.33
CA GLN A 5 23.65 -51.13 -42.47
C GLN A 5 23.12 -50.66 -41.10
N PHE A 6 22.92 -51.58 -40.18
CA PHE A 6 22.52 -51.24 -38.78
C PHE A 6 23.58 -50.37 -38.10
N ILE A 7 24.86 -50.76 -38.19
CA ILE A 7 25.95 -50.00 -37.57
C ILE A 7 26.04 -48.58 -38.19
N THR A 8 25.97 -48.49 -39.53
CA THR A 8 26.03 -47.19 -40.24
C THR A 8 24.87 -46.26 -39.86
N THR A 9 23.65 -46.80 -39.77
CA THR A 9 22.46 -45.99 -39.39
C THR A 9 22.55 -45.52 -37.96
N THR A 10 23.06 -46.38 -37.04
CA THR A 10 23.26 -45.99 -35.63
C THR A 10 24.32 -44.90 -35.46
N ILE A 11 25.43 -45.01 -36.20
CA ILE A 11 26.48 -43.98 -36.18
C ILE A 11 25.96 -42.62 -36.72
N ILE A 12 25.24 -42.62 -37.83
CA ILE A 12 24.63 -41.42 -38.40
C ILE A 12 23.64 -40.80 -37.41
N GLY A 13 22.78 -41.61 -36.77
CA GLY A 13 21.84 -41.15 -35.76
C GLY A 13 22.54 -40.50 -34.53
N LEU A 14 23.65 -41.08 -34.09
CA LEU A 14 24.43 -40.53 -32.97
C LEU A 14 25.13 -39.19 -33.32
N VAL A 15 25.65 -39.13 -34.56
CA VAL A 15 26.29 -37.86 -35.05
C VAL A 15 25.25 -36.75 -35.17
N LEU A 16 24.08 -37.04 -35.74
CA LEU A 16 22.98 -36.07 -35.86
C LEU A 16 22.46 -35.60 -34.48
N TYR A 17 22.38 -36.51 -33.51
CA TYR A 17 22.03 -36.18 -32.13
C TYR A 17 23.04 -35.27 -31.47
N LEU A 18 24.36 -35.55 -31.62
CA LEU A 18 25.43 -34.73 -31.05
C LEU A 18 25.51 -33.35 -31.72
N VAL A 19 25.28 -33.28 -33.02
CA VAL A 19 25.25 -31.98 -33.74
C VAL A 19 24.03 -31.17 -33.32
N ALA A 20 22.84 -31.78 -33.22
CA ALA A 20 21.64 -31.09 -32.75
C ALA A 20 21.74 -30.59 -31.32
N THR A 21 22.30 -31.40 -30.39
CA THR A 21 22.56 -30.98 -29.02
C THR A 21 23.63 -29.89 -28.94
N GLY A 22 24.68 -29.96 -29.73
CA GLY A 22 25.72 -28.93 -29.80
C GLY A 22 25.18 -27.59 -30.34
N LEU A 23 24.37 -27.62 -31.40
CA LEU A 23 23.74 -26.41 -31.93
C LEU A 23 22.70 -25.83 -30.98
N SER A 24 21.90 -26.67 -30.29
CA SER A 24 20.98 -26.21 -29.26
C SER A 24 21.73 -25.58 -28.09
N TYR A 25 22.80 -26.21 -27.60
CA TYR A 25 23.64 -25.66 -26.53
C TYR A 25 24.27 -24.32 -26.92
N ALA A 26 24.86 -24.22 -28.13
CA ALA A 26 25.43 -22.97 -28.63
C ALA A 26 24.37 -21.88 -28.82
N GLY A 27 23.18 -22.25 -29.35
CA GLY A 27 22.04 -21.33 -29.45
C GLY A 27 21.58 -20.79 -28.11
N PHE A 28 21.40 -21.67 -27.13
CA PHE A 28 20.99 -21.27 -25.77
C PHE A 28 22.10 -20.50 -25.03
N SER A 29 23.38 -20.83 -25.22
CA SER A 29 24.48 -20.10 -24.58
C SER A 29 24.66 -18.69 -25.16
N HIS A 30 24.35 -18.47 -26.44
CA HIS A 30 24.37 -17.13 -27.04
C HIS A 30 23.09 -16.32 -26.78
N MET A 31 21.93 -16.93 -26.53
CA MET A 31 20.71 -16.25 -26.10
C MET A 31 20.72 -15.91 -24.60
N GLY A 32 21.65 -16.47 -23.82
CA GLY A 32 21.74 -16.32 -22.37
C GLY A 32 22.62 -15.18 -21.88
N SER A 33 23.10 -14.26 -22.70
CA SER A 33 23.86 -13.08 -22.29
C SER A 33 23.01 -11.83 -22.14
N SER A 34 21.80 -11.94 -21.61
CA SER A 34 21.24 -10.83 -20.87
C SER A 34 21.96 -10.85 -19.51
N THR A 35 22.80 -9.88 -19.24
CA THR A 35 23.32 -9.59 -17.92
C THR A 35 22.14 -9.41 -16.98
N VAL A 36 21.74 -10.49 -16.35
CA VAL A 36 20.85 -10.42 -15.18
C VAL A 36 21.70 -9.72 -14.13
N SER A 37 21.49 -8.42 -13.95
CA SER A 37 22.06 -7.70 -12.81
C SER A 37 21.59 -8.46 -11.58
N GLN A 38 22.52 -9.05 -10.85
CA GLN A 38 22.18 -9.95 -9.75
C GLN A 38 21.53 -9.12 -8.65
N VAL A 39 20.31 -9.49 -8.28
CA VAL A 39 19.74 -9.09 -6.99
C VAL A 39 20.62 -9.73 -5.93
N THR A 40 21.45 -8.95 -5.27
CA THR A 40 22.34 -9.48 -4.25
C THR A 40 21.53 -9.65 -2.97
N VAL A 41 21.45 -10.87 -2.45
CA VAL A 41 20.95 -11.11 -1.09
C VAL A 41 21.96 -10.47 -0.14
N VAL A 42 21.56 -9.41 0.53
CA VAL A 42 22.50 -8.60 1.32
C VAL A 42 22.57 -9.08 2.76
N THR A 43 21.44 -9.43 3.36
CA THR A 43 21.41 -9.88 4.76
C THR A 43 20.21 -10.77 5.02
N THR A 44 20.42 -11.75 5.90
CA THR A 44 19.34 -12.43 6.60
C THR A 44 19.28 -11.84 8.00
N ASP A 45 18.16 -11.27 8.42
CA ASP A 45 18.03 -10.75 9.76
C ASP A 45 17.90 -11.87 10.81
N SER A 46 17.91 -11.51 12.09
CA SER A 46 17.81 -12.45 13.21
C SER A 46 16.50 -13.27 13.24
N SER A 47 15.49 -12.87 12.44
CA SER A 47 14.24 -13.58 12.27
C SER A 47 14.24 -14.54 11.07
N GLY A 48 15.35 -14.65 10.33
CA GLY A 48 15.48 -15.46 9.13
C GLY A 48 14.91 -14.81 7.86
N LYS A 49 14.52 -13.53 7.92
CA LYS A 49 13.97 -12.77 6.80
C LYS A 49 15.09 -12.31 5.87
N GLN A 50 14.97 -12.66 4.60
CA GLN A 50 15.92 -12.23 3.58
C GLN A 50 15.60 -10.80 3.11
N HIS A 51 16.60 -9.93 3.16
CA HIS A 51 16.56 -8.60 2.59
C HIS A 51 17.34 -8.58 1.28
N PHE A 52 16.65 -8.21 0.22
CA PHE A 52 17.26 -8.05 -1.09
C PHE A 52 17.64 -6.57 -1.28
N SER A 53 18.85 -6.32 -1.71
CA SER A 53 19.24 -5.00 -2.18
C SER A 53 19.71 -5.07 -3.63
N ILE A 54 19.47 -4.01 -4.36
CA ILE A 54 20.01 -3.83 -5.71
C ILE A 54 21.20 -2.91 -5.60
N ASP A 55 22.25 -3.22 -6.38
CA ASP A 55 23.42 -2.36 -6.47
C ASP A 55 23.01 -0.91 -6.77
N SER A 56 23.54 0.02 -6.00
CA SER A 56 23.23 1.45 -6.14
C SER A 56 23.66 2.05 -7.48
N SER A 57 24.54 1.38 -8.21
CA SER A 57 24.97 1.76 -9.56
C SER A 57 23.93 1.45 -10.64
N VAL A 58 22.92 0.60 -10.34
CA VAL A 58 21.86 0.26 -11.30
C VAL A 58 20.95 1.47 -11.51
N PRO A 59 20.74 1.93 -12.77
CA PRO A 59 19.90 3.08 -13.02
C PRO A 59 18.46 2.88 -12.55
N ARG A 60 17.89 3.89 -11.87
CA ARG A 60 16.51 3.93 -11.45
C ARG A 60 15.69 4.72 -12.48
N THR A 61 15.14 4.03 -13.47
CA THR A 61 14.44 4.62 -14.63
C THR A 61 12.94 4.40 -14.60
N GLU A 62 12.45 3.51 -13.71
CA GLU A 62 11.06 3.09 -13.68
C GLU A 62 10.29 3.84 -12.59
N SER A 63 9.32 4.63 -13.00
CA SER A 63 8.47 5.39 -12.07
C SER A 63 7.35 4.51 -11.51
N CYS A 64 7.18 4.51 -10.20
CA CYS A 64 6.03 3.89 -9.54
C CYS A 64 4.75 4.63 -9.92
N PRO A 65 3.69 3.94 -10.37
CA PRO A 65 2.45 4.61 -10.76
C PRO A 65 1.66 5.16 -9.57
N LEU A 66 1.95 4.74 -8.32
CA LEU A 66 1.21 5.13 -7.14
C LEU A 66 1.77 6.40 -6.49
N ASN A 67 3.11 6.52 -6.41
CA ASN A 67 3.80 7.57 -5.67
C ASN A 67 4.93 8.26 -6.45
N GLY A 68 5.15 7.88 -7.70
CA GLY A 68 6.15 8.48 -8.57
C GLY A 68 7.61 8.16 -8.24
N MET A 69 7.91 7.46 -7.15
CA MET A 69 9.28 7.07 -6.80
C MET A 69 9.94 6.32 -7.95
N MET A 70 11.25 6.54 -8.13
CA MET A 70 12.04 5.92 -9.19
C MET A 70 12.68 4.63 -8.69
N TYR A 71 12.55 3.58 -9.48
CA TYR A 71 13.01 2.22 -9.21
C TYR A 71 13.83 1.68 -10.37
N THR A 72 14.51 0.57 -10.15
CA THR A 72 15.19 -0.18 -11.21
C THR A 72 14.18 -0.99 -12.02
N LYS A 73 14.61 -1.43 -13.21
CA LYS A 73 13.79 -2.34 -14.03
C LYS A 73 13.49 -3.66 -13.30
N GLN A 74 14.42 -4.19 -12.51
CA GLN A 74 14.21 -5.43 -11.75
C GLN A 74 13.12 -5.27 -10.68
N GLU A 75 13.11 -4.15 -9.93
CA GLU A 75 12.05 -3.86 -8.98
C GLU A 75 10.70 -3.81 -9.68
N LYS A 76 10.62 -3.15 -10.85
CA LYS A 76 9.42 -3.09 -11.68
C LYS A 76 8.96 -4.49 -12.13
N ASP A 77 9.87 -5.31 -12.62
CA ASP A 77 9.56 -6.67 -13.08
C ASP A 77 8.98 -7.55 -11.95
N VAL A 78 9.22 -7.21 -10.68
CA VAL A 78 8.62 -7.88 -9.52
C VAL A 78 7.21 -7.36 -9.25
N TRP A 79 7.02 -6.04 -9.08
CA TRP A 79 5.69 -5.53 -8.75
C TRP A 79 4.69 -5.70 -9.90
N MET A 80 5.13 -5.66 -11.16
CA MET A 80 4.27 -5.88 -12.34
C MET A 80 3.63 -7.28 -12.42
N LYS A 81 4.06 -8.21 -11.57
CA LYS A 81 3.44 -9.55 -11.44
C LYS A 81 2.28 -9.56 -10.44
N ASN A 82 2.15 -8.50 -9.66
CA ASN A 82 1.22 -8.41 -8.55
C ASN A 82 0.22 -7.27 -8.78
N ARG A 83 -0.70 -7.15 -7.88
CA ARG A 83 -1.71 -6.11 -7.75
C ARG A 83 -1.43 -5.32 -6.47
N PRO A 84 -1.83 -4.04 -6.35
CA PRO A 84 -1.68 -3.31 -5.09
C PRO A 84 -2.38 -4.02 -3.93
N LEU A 85 -1.79 -3.93 -2.73
CA LEU A 85 -2.43 -4.31 -1.47
C LEU A 85 -3.01 -3.05 -0.83
N ALA A 86 -4.25 -3.12 -0.37
CA ALA A 86 -4.87 -2.12 0.50
C ALA A 86 -5.11 -2.77 1.87
N VAL A 87 -4.41 -2.32 2.90
CA VAL A 87 -4.42 -2.96 4.22
C VAL A 87 -4.97 -2.03 5.28
N MET A 88 -6.00 -2.46 5.99
CA MET A 88 -6.58 -1.72 7.11
C MET A 88 -5.69 -1.88 8.35
N ILE A 89 -5.17 -0.78 8.88
CA ILE A 89 -4.27 -0.77 10.04
C ILE A 89 -4.90 0.09 11.15
N GLU A 90 -4.90 -0.44 12.36
CA GLU A 90 -5.48 0.19 13.54
C GLU A 90 -4.64 1.35 14.07
N ASN A 91 -5.30 2.34 14.70
CA ASN A 91 -4.64 3.42 15.42
C ASN A 91 -5.09 3.58 16.87
N HIS A 92 -5.66 2.55 17.49
CA HIS A 92 -5.94 2.57 18.93
C HIS A 92 -4.64 2.79 19.74
N ILE A 93 -4.70 3.46 20.87
CA ILE A 93 -3.51 3.79 21.67
C ILE A 93 -2.73 2.54 22.10
N GLU A 94 -3.42 1.46 22.48
CA GLU A 94 -2.82 0.19 22.89
C GLU A 94 -2.22 -0.59 21.74
N SER A 95 -2.51 -0.22 20.48
CA SER A 95 -2.00 -0.90 19.30
C SER A 95 -0.68 -0.32 18.77
N ARG A 96 -0.25 0.81 19.31
CA ARG A 96 0.93 1.56 18.85
C ARG A 96 2.24 1.01 19.44
N PRO A 97 3.35 1.11 18.68
CA PRO A 97 3.45 1.58 17.31
C PRO A 97 2.94 0.55 16.30
N GLN A 98 2.46 1.04 15.15
CA GLN A 98 2.04 0.21 14.03
C GLN A 98 3.25 -0.37 13.29
N SER A 99 2.99 -1.40 12.45
CA SER A 99 3.99 -2.01 11.57
C SER A 99 3.62 -1.79 10.11
N GLY A 100 4.59 -1.37 9.31
CA GLY A 100 4.53 -1.39 7.85
C GLY A 100 4.11 -0.09 7.18
N LEU A 101 3.61 0.92 7.90
CA LEU A 101 3.15 2.19 7.30
C LEU A 101 4.26 2.93 6.54
N SER A 102 5.51 2.81 6.97
CA SER A 102 6.67 3.42 6.30
C SER A 102 6.97 2.83 4.91
N SER A 103 6.43 1.65 4.61
CA SER A 103 6.60 0.97 3.32
C SER A 103 5.41 1.20 2.38
N ALA A 104 4.39 1.94 2.80
CA ALA A 104 3.24 2.26 1.96
C ALA A 104 3.63 3.27 0.86
N ASP A 105 3.06 3.10 -0.32
CA ASP A 105 3.15 4.10 -1.39
C ASP A 105 2.20 5.27 -1.11
N VAL A 106 0.99 4.95 -0.60
CA VAL A 106 -0.03 5.93 -0.17
C VAL A 106 -0.64 5.47 1.14
N VAL A 107 -0.88 6.39 2.08
CA VAL A 107 -1.63 6.12 3.32
C VAL A 107 -2.86 7.01 3.34
N TYR A 108 -4.00 6.43 3.64
CA TYR A 108 -5.25 7.14 3.94
C TYR A 108 -5.54 7.02 5.43
N GLU A 109 -5.92 8.11 6.07
CA GLU A 109 -6.38 8.13 7.45
C GLU A 109 -7.76 8.76 7.55
N ALA A 110 -8.63 8.17 8.34
CA ALA A 110 -9.95 8.70 8.65
C ALA A 110 -10.38 8.26 10.04
N VAL A 111 -11.31 9.00 10.65
CA VAL A 111 -11.93 8.59 11.92
C VAL A 111 -12.81 7.37 11.67
N ALA A 112 -12.68 6.40 12.56
CA ALA A 112 -13.62 5.30 12.70
C ALA A 112 -14.60 5.58 13.87
N GLU A 113 -15.02 4.59 14.61
CA GLU A 113 -15.91 4.77 15.75
C GLU A 113 -15.16 5.34 16.96
N GLY A 114 -15.86 6.09 17.81
CA GLY A 114 -15.36 6.57 19.08
C GLY A 114 -14.17 7.55 18.99
N GLY A 115 -14.06 8.29 17.88
CA GLY A 115 -12.96 9.23 17.68
C GLY A 115 -11.60 8.59 17.35
N ILE A 116 -11.54 7.25 17.28
CA ILE A 116 -10.32 6.50 16.95
C ILE A 116 -10.11 6.55 15.44
N THR A 117 -8.95 7.02 14.98
CA THR A 117 -8.64 6.99 13.55
C THR A 117 -8.20 5.58 13.10
N ARG A 118 -8.25 5.35 11.80
CA ARG A 118 -7.80 4.11 11.18
C ARG A 118 -7.04 4.43 9.90
N PHE A 119 -5.98 3.66 9.65
CA PHE A 119 -5.22 3.79 8.41
C PHE A 119 -5.65 2.75 7.38
N MET A 120 -5.56 3.12 6.12
CA MET A 120 -5.48 2.19 5.01
C MET A 120 -4.18 2.47 4.27
N GLY A 121 -3.20 1.58 4.42
CA GLY A 121 -1.97 1.63 3.63
C GLY A 121 -2.20 0.99 2.27
N VAL A 122 -1.75 1.64 1.20
CA VAL A 122 -1.69 1.09 -0.15
C VAL A 122 -0.24 0.78 -0.48
N PHE A 123 0.05 -0.48 -0.81
CA PHE A 123 1.40 -1.00 -0.97
C PHE A 123 1.53 -1.66 -2.34
N TYR A 124 2.57 -1.31 -3.08
CA TYR A 124 2.83 -1.88 -4.41
C TYR A 124 4.32 -1.87 -4.75
N CYS A 125 4.87 -0.68 -5.10
CA CYS A 125 6.25 -0.57 -5.54
C CYS A 125 7.22 -0.67 -4.37
N GLY A 126 6.91 -0.06 -3.23
CA GLY A 126 7.77 0.01 -2.06
C GLY A 126 8.04 -1.34 -1.40
N ILE A 127 7.20 -2.34 -1.67
CA ILE A 127 7.33 -3.69 -1.11
C ILE A 127 7.79 -4.74 -2.13
N ALA A 128 8.26 -4.33 -3.31
CA ALA A 128 8.59 -5.25 -4.40
C ALA A 128 9.65 -6.29 -4.02
N LEU A 129 10.69 -5.88 -3.29
CA LEU A 129 11.82 -6.75 -2.96
C LEU A 129 11.77 -7.35 -1.56
N ASN A 130 11.01 -6.75 -0.65
CA ASN A 130 11.04 -7.14 0.76
C ASN A 130 9.64 -7.47 1.26
N SER A 131 9.52 -8.60 1.96
CA SER A 131 8.28 -8.91 2.68
C SER A 131 8.13 -7.95 3.86
N VAL A 132 6.94 -7.36 4.00
CA VAL A 132 6.59 -6.40 5.04
C VAL A 132 5.49 -6.99 5.92
N ASN A 133 5.61 -6.78 7.24
CA ASN A 133 4.53 -7.07 8.17
C ASN A 133 3.62 -5.85 8.30
N PHE A 134 2.33 -6.07 8.28
CA PHE A 134 1.29 -5.07 8.49
C PHE A 134 0.59 -5.35 9.82
N ALA A 135 0.61 -4.40 10.76
CA ALA A 135 0.00 -4.62 12.08
C ALA A 135 -0.35 -3.33 12.83
N PRO A 136 -1.40 -3.40 13.69
CA PRO A 136 -2.40 -4.46 13.70
C PRO A 136 -3.39 -4.30 12.56
N VAL A 137 -3.74 -5.39 11.90
CA VAL A 137 -4.77 -5.35 10.84
C VAL A 137 -6.15 -5.30 11.49
N ARG A 138 -7.03 -4.45 10.93
CA ARG A 138 -8.32 -4.12 11.56
C ARG A 138 -9.47 -4.11 10.55
N SER A 139 -10.67 -3.86 11.07
CA SER A 139 -11.96 -4.01 10.39
C SER A 139 -12.15 -3.03 9.23
N ALA A 140 -12.82 -3.50 8.18
CA ALA A 140 -13.29 -2.69 7.06
C ALA A 140 -14.34 -1.65 7.45
N ARG A 141 -14.35 -0.52 6.75
CA ARG A 141 -15.36 0.53 6.83
C ARG A 141 -15.73 1.02 5.43
N THR A 142 -16.99 1.36 5.25
CA THR A 142 -17.59 1.68 3.94
C THR A 142 -16.86 2.80 3.20
N TYR A 143 -16.40 3.83 3.89
CA TYR A 143 -15.74 4.99 3.26
C TYR A 143 -14.30 4.73 2.80
N PHE A 144 -13.67 3.61 3.16
CA PHE A 144 -12.40 3.18 2.58
C PHE A 144 -12.60 2.44 1.25
N LEU A 145 -13.76 1.80 1.03
CA LEU A 145 -14.01 0.97 -0.16
C LEU A 145 -13.86 1.74 -1.48
N PRO A 146 -14.31 3.01 -1.61
CA PRO A 146 -14.06 3.79 -2.82
C PRO A 146 -12.57 3.97 -3.14
N TRP A 147 -11.70 4.03 -2.13
CA TRP A 147 -10.25 4.11 -2.36
C TRP A 147 -9.66 2.74 -2.73
N VAL A 148 -10.14 1.64 -2.15
CA VAL A 148 -9.75 0.28 -2.57
C VAL A 148 -10.05 0.08 -4.05
N LEU A 149 -11.21 0.52 -4.51
CA LEU A 149 -11.65 0.40 -5.90
C LEU A 149 -10.81 1.23 -6.88
N GLU A 150 -10.24 2.37 -6.44
CA GLU A 150 -9.34 3.18 -7.26
C GLU A 150 -8.12 2.41 -7.76
N TYR A 151 -7.68 1.41 -6.99
CA TYR A 151 -6.48 0.62 -7.25
C TYR A 151 -6.81 -0.81 -7.69
N ASP A 152 -8.09 -1.18 -7.77
CA ASP A 152 -8.50 -2.60 -7.90
C ASP A 152 -7.66 -3.52 -7.01
N ALA A 153 -7.45 -3.08 -5.75
CA ALA A 153 -6.50 -3.65 -4.82
C ALA A 153 -7.00 -4.96 -4.19
N LEU A 154 -6.05 -5.79 -3.74
CA LEU A 154 -6.33 -6.84 -2.76
C LEU A 154 -6.62 -6.18 -1.43
N TYR A 155 -7.84 -6.31 -0.92
CA TYR A 155 -8.29 -5.62 0.29
C TYR A 155 -8.13 -6.48 1.52
N THR A 156 -7.18 -6.15 2.38
CA THR A 156 -6.84 -6.92 3.59
C THR A 156 -7.41 -6.23 4.83
N HIS A 157 -8.24 -6.95 5.55
CA HIS A 157 -8.87 -6.49 6.79
C HIS A 157 -9.25 -7.68 7.70
N VAL A 158 -9.74 -7.41 8.90
CA VAL A 158 -10.22 -8.42 9.84
C VAL A 158 -11.65 -8.07 10.23
N GLY A 159 -12.62 -8.70 9.56
CA GLY A 159 -14.04 -8.39 9.70
C GLY A 159 -14.37 -6.95 9.31
N GLY A 160 -15.53 -6.47 9.71
CA GLY A 160 -15.99 -5.13 9.35
C GLY A 160 -17.40 -4.85 9.86
N ALA A 161 -17.96 -3.73 9.44
CA ALA A 161 -19.38 -3.45 9.64
C ALA A 161 -20.21 -4.49 8.89
N GLY A 162 -20.93 -5.32 9.64
CA GLY A 162 -21.62 -6.52 9.16
C GLY A 162 -22.85 -6.26 8.30
N CYS A 163 -23.45 -7.36 7.83
CA CYS A 163 -24.63 -7.33 6.99
C CYS A 163 -25.95 -7.46 7.77
N ASP A 164 -25.90 -7.65 9.09
CA ASP A 164 -27.07 -7.85 9.92
C ASP A 164 -27.94 -6.59 10.07
N SER A 165 -29.11 -6.74 10.69
CA SER A 165 -30.10 -5.67 10.80
C SER A 165 -29.71 -4.58 11.83
N SER A 166 -28.72 -4.80 12.69
CA SER A 166 -28.27 -3.81 13.66
C SER A 166 -27.34 -2.75 13.04
N VAL A 167 -26.82 -3.01 11.84
CA VAL A 167 -25.96 -2.08 11.10
C VAL A 167 -26.78 -1.25 10.12
N ASP A 168 -26.59 0.07 10.11
CA ASP A 168 -27.19 0.96 9.11
C ASP A 168 -26.89 0.45 7.69
N PRO A 169 -27.87 0.33 6.79
CA PRO A 169 -27.66 -0.17 5.43
C PRO A 169 -26.52 0.52 4.66
N ARG A 170 -26.27 1.81 4.94
CA ARG A 170 -25.21 2.60 4.30
C ARG A 170 -23.83 2.27 4.84
N ALA A 171 -23.73 1.72 6.05
CA ALA A 171 -22.47 1.38 6.73
C ALA A 171 -22.05 -0.09 6.56
N LYS A 172 -22.84 -0.95 5.93
CA LYS A 172 -22.62 -2.39 5.76
C LYS A 172 -21.41 -2.70 4.86
N ALA A 173 -20.21 -2.44 5.38
CA ALA A 173 -18.98 -2.57 4.61
C ALA A 173 -18.76 -3.98 4.04
N LEU A 174 -19.07 -5.04 4.82
CA LEU A 174 -18.89 -6.43 4.36
C LEU A 174 -19.81 -6.77 3.19
N CYS A 175 -21.09 -6.35 3.23
CA CYS A 175 -22.00 -6.52 2.11
C CYS A 175 -21.53 -5.74 0.86
N GLN A 176 -21.06 -4.51 1.07
CA GLN A 176 -20.58 -3.66 -0.03
C GLN A 176 -19.30 -4.19 -0.68
N ILE A 177 -18.44 -4.87 0.06
CA ILE A 177 -17.26 -5.57 -0.48
C ILE A 177 -17.70 -6.60 -1.51
N ASP A 178 -18.69 -7.43 -1.18
CA ASP A 178 -19.24 -8.43 -2.09
C ASP A 178 -19.96 -7.76 -3.28
N ASP A 179 -20.84 -6.79 -3.02
CA ASP A 179 -21.63 -6.08 -4.05
C ASP A 179 -20.74 -5.35 -5.07
N TYR A 180 -19.57 -4.87 -4.64
CA TYR A 180 -18.65 -4.15 -5.50
C TYR A 180 -17.61 -5.06 -6.18
N GLY A 181 -17.60 -6.36 -5.84
CA GLY A 181 -16.65 -7.33 -6.38
C GLY A 181 -15.21 -7.03 -6.00
N ILE A 182 -15.01 -6.47 -4.80
CA ILE A 182 -13.67 -6.20 -4.27
C ILE A 182 -12.95 -7.55 -4.03
N LYS A 183 -11.67 -7.61 -4.35
CA LYS A 183 -10.83 -8.79 -4.10
C LYS A 183 -10.51 -8.90 -2.61
N ASP A 184 -11.42 -9.53 -1.91
CA ASP A 184 -11.48 -9.60 -0.46
C ASP A 184 -10.46 -10.57 0.13
N MET A 185 -9.65 -10.08 1.06
CA MET A 185 -8.67 -10.83 1.86
C MET A 185 -9.06 -10.76 3.35
N ASP A 186 -10.35 -10.83 3.67
CA ASP A 186 -10.83 -10.86 5.05
C ASP A 186 -10.27 -12.07 5.80
N GLN A 187 -9.60 -11.81 6.91
CA GLN A 187 -8.96 -12.84 7.70
C GLN A 187 -9.92 -13.72 8.49
N PHE A 188 -11.15 -13.28 8.72
CA PHE A 188 -12.20 -14.14 9.27
C PHE A 188 -12.71 -15.15 8.22
N ALA A 189 -12.90 -14.71 6.98
CA ALA A 189 -13.37 -15.57 5.90
C ALA A 189 -12.31 -16.61 5.47
N LEU A 190 -11.01 -16.19 5.46
CA LEU A 190 -9.90 -17.09 5.10
C LEU A 190 -9.49 -18.03 6.22
N GLY A 191 -9.95 -17.77 7.43
CA GLY A 191 -9.54 -18.45 8.64
C GLY A 191 -8.12 -18.06 9.08
N ILE A 192 -7.92 -18.02 10.39
CA ILE A 192 -6.60 -17.84 10.99
C ILE A 192 -5.91 -19.18 10.99
N LYS A 193 -5.06 -19.44 10.02
CA LYS A 193 -4.25 -20.67 9.99
C LYS A 193 -3.09 -20.54 10.96
N THR A 194 -2.72 -21.60 11.61
CA THR A 194 -1.89 -21.75 12.80
C THR A 194 -0.45 -21.21 12.75
N LYS A 195 0.33 -21.55 13.73
CA LYS A 195 1.61 -21.02 14.22
C LYS A 195 2.84 -21.04 13.30
N ASP A 196 2.82 -21.67 12.15
CA ASP A 196 3.96 -21.64 11.24
C ASP A 196 3.94 -20.32 10.44
N LYS A 197 4.68 -19.34 10.94
CA LYS A 197 4.76 -17.96 10.41
C LYS A 197 5.20 -17.89 8.95
N SER A 198 5.79 -18.94 8.41
CA SER A 198 6.22 -18.99 7.00
C SER A 198 5.08 -19.28 6.03
N GLN A 199 3.96 -19.80 6.51
CA GLN A 199 2.83 -20.25 5.69
C GLN A 199 1.55 -19.43 5.85
N PHE A 200 1.54 -18.41 6.73
CA PHE A 200 0.33 -17.61 7.01
C PHE A 200 0.36 -16.28 6.34
N LEU A 201 -0.75 -15.96 5.69
CA LEU A 201 -0.98 -14.61 5.26
C LEU A 201 -1.20 -13.69 6.47
N CYS A 202 -1.91 -14.15 7.51
CA CYS A 202 -2.07 -13.43 8.76
C CYS A 202 -2.10 -14.36 9.97
N TYR A 203 -1.69 -13.84 11.13
CA TYR A 203 -1.70 -14.54 12.40
C TYR A 203 -1.79 -13.57 13.58
N ARG A 204 -2.24 -14.04 14.73
CA ARG A 204 -2.21 -13.23 15.96
C ARG A 204 -0.87 -13.38 16.67
N ASN A 205 -0.27 -12.24 17.03
CA ASN A 205 0.96 -12.18 17.80
C ASN A 205 0.75 -11.29 19.04
N PRO A 206 0.41 -11.86 20.19
CA PRO A 206 0.24 -11.08 21.43
C PRO A 206 1.53 -10.43 21.92
N ASP A 207 2.69 -10.99 21.54
CA ASP A 207 4.00 -10.50 21.98
C ASP A 207 4.57 -9.38 21.11
N ARG A 208 3.81 -8.90 20.10
CA ARG A 208 4.29 -7.89 19.13
C ARG A 208 4.85 -6.64 19.78
N LEU A 209 4.21 -6.18 20.84
CA LEU A 209 4.57 -4.93 21.54
C LEU A 209 5.43 -5.16 22.80
N GLY A 210 5.70 -6.41 23.17
CA GLY A 210 6.47 -6.76 24.39
C GLY A 210 5.67 -6.61 25.69
N HIS A 211 4.36 -6.38 25.60
CA HIS A 211 3.41 -6.36 26.71
C HIS A 211 2.05 -6.87 26.25
N GLU A 212 1.22 -7.31 27.18
CA GLU A 212 -0.13 -7.81 26.91
C GLU A 212 -1.03 -6.68 26.39
N VAL A 213 -1.78 -6.99 25.33
CA VAL A 213 -2.82 -6.12 24.76
C VAL A 213 -4.05 -6.94 24.41
N ALA A 214 -5.19 -6.27 24.22
CA ALA A 214 -6.41 -6.95 23.81
C ALA A 214 -6.21 -7.70 22.46
N THR A 215 -6.89 -8.85 22.32
CA THR A 215 -6.72 -9.75 21.18
C THR A 215 -6.91 -9.07 19.83
N GLU A 216 -7.79 -8.08 19.75
CA GLU A 216 -8.03 -7.29 18.54
C GLU A 216 -6.81 -6.48 18.06
N HIS A 217 -5.85 -6.19 18.95
CA HIS A 217 -4.63 -5.43 18.62
C HIS A 217 -3.45 -6.31 18.19
N THR A 218 -3.68 -7.62 17.97
CA THR A 218 -2.60 -8.60 17.79
C THR A 218 -2.47 -9.14 16.36
N MET A 219 -3.36 -8.80 15.43
CA MET A 219 -3.34 -9.38 14.08
C MET A 219 -2.22 -8.80 13.23
N ILE A 220 -1.35 -9.67 12.72
CA ILE A 220 -0.30 -9.34 11.75
C ILE A 220 -0.58 -10.07 10.45
N CYS A 221 -0.49 -9.35 9.32
CA CYS A 221 -0.47 -9.93 7.98
C CYS A 221 0.89 -9.67 7.33
N THR A 222 1.29 -10.53 6.38
CA THR A 222 2.55 -10.35 5.65
C THR A 222 2.29 -10.15 4.16
N SER A 223 3.04 -9.26 3.51
CA SER A 223 2.89 -9.03 2.07
C SER A 223 3.15 -10.31 1.26
N GLY A 224 4.15 -11.12 1.66
CA GLY A 224 4.43 -12.41 1.02
C GLY A 224 3.28 -13.40 1.14
N GLY A 225 2.68 -13.53 2.32
CA GLY A 225 1.50 -14.39 2.54
C GLY A 225 0.29 -13.94 1.72
N LEU A 226 0.03 -12.62 1.67
CA LEU A 226 -1.08 -12.06 0.90
C LEU A 226 -0.91 -12.28 -0.61
N TYR A 227 0.29 -12.07 -1.16
CA TYR A 227 0.55 -12.34 -2.58
C TYR A 227 0.52 -13.82 -2.93
N ASN A 228 0.94 -14.71 -2.02
CA ASN A 228 0.81 -16.14 -2.22
C ASN A 228 -0.67 -16.55 -2.32
N GLU A 229 -1.52 -16.08 -1.40
CA GLU A 229 -2.97 -16.34 -1.43
C GLU A 229 -3.62 -15.74 -2.69
N ALA A 230 -3.23 -14.53 -3.08
CA ALA A 230 -3.71 -13.90 -4.30
C ALA A 230 -3.38 -14.74 -5.54
N SER A 231 -2.16 -15.28 -5.61
CA SER A 231 -1.73 -16.17 -6.68
C SER A 231 -2.58 -17.44 -6.76
N LEU A 232 -2.89 -18.05 -5.60
CA LEU A 232 -3.75 -19.24 -5.52
C LEU A 232 -5.19 -18.96 -6.00
N ARG A 233 -5.66 -17.72 -5.85
CA ARG A 233 -6.98 -17.26 -6.32
C ARG A 233 -6.98 -16.75 -7.76
N GLY A 234 -5.84 -16.67 -8.43
CA GLY A 234 -5.71 -16.05 -9.75
C GLY A 234 -5.82 -14.52 -9.75
N TRP A 235 -5.61 -13.88 -8.59
CA TRP A 235 -5.65 -12.42 -8.41
C TRP A 235 -4.25 -11.82 -8.43
N THR A 236 -3.52 -12.02 -9.51
CA THR A 236 -2.18 -11.48 -9.73
C THR A 236 -2.26 -10.04 -10.28
N ASN A 237 -1.37 -9.63 -11.15
CA ASN A 237 -1.51 -8.39 -11.92
C ASN A 237 -2.75 -8.38 -12.84
N VAL A 238 -3.29 -9.56 -13.15
CA VAL A 238 -4.57 -9.75 -13.83
C VAL A 238 -5.56 -10.46 -12.92
N ASP A 239 -6.84 -10.37 -13.23
CA ASP A 239 -7.90 -11.18 -12.61
C ASP A 239 -8.10 -12.52 -13.34
N GLU A 240 -9.06 -13.33 -12.89
CA GLU A 240 -9.41 -14.63 -13.48
C GLU A 240 -9.86 -14.56 -14.95
N LYS A 241 -10.20 -13.36 -15.42
CA LYS A 241 -10.60 -13.06 -16.80
C LYS A 241 -9.45 -12.50 -17.62
N GLY A 242 -8.24 -12.40 -17.06
CA GLY A 242 -7.08 -11.82 -17.70
C GLY A 242 -7.10 -10.30 -17.80
N VAL A 243 -7.95 -9.61 -17.03
CA VAL A 243 -8.02 -8.14 -17.00
C VAL A 243 -6.97 -7.60 -16.05
N ALA A 244 -6.08 -6.73 -16.54
CA ALA A 244 -5.05 -6.08 -15.74
C ALA A 244 -5.68 -5.09 -14.74
N TRP A 245 -5.16 -5.05 -13.51
CA TRP A 245 -5.65 -4.16 -12.46
C TRP A 245 -5.56 -2.68 -12.84
N ASP A 246 -4.52 -2.33 -13.58
CA ASP A 246 -4.22 -0.96 -13.99
C ASP A 246 -4.89 -0.54 -15.32
N LYS A 247 -5.73 -1.39 -15.90
CA LYS A 247 -6.43 -1.11 -17.16
C LYS A 247 -7.14 0.25 -17.17
N ASN A 248 -7.77 0.61 -16.07
CA ASN A 248 -8.50 1.87 -15.90
C ASN A 248 -7.82 2.80 -14.85
N PHE A 249 -6.68 2.40 -14.31
CA PHE A 249 -5.99 3.18 -13.31
C PHE A 249 -5.37 4.45 -13.93
N VAL A 250 -5.64 5.59 -13.30
CA VAL A 250 -5.09 6.88 -13.72
C VAL A 250 -4.10 7.35 -12.65
N PRO A 251 -2.78 7.28 -12.89
CA PRO A 251 -1.79 7.77 -11.93
C PRO A 251 -1.92 9.29 -11.75
N TRP A 252 -1.54 9.78 -10.58
CA TRP A 252 -1.29 11.20 -10.40
C TRP A 252 -0.05 11.63 -11.22
N LYS A 253 0.10 12.92 -11.42
CA LYS A 253 1.31 13.48 -12.03
C LYS A 253 2.37 13.67 -10.95
N PHE A 254 3.63 13.42 -11.30
CA PHE A 254 4.73 13.50 -10.36
C PHE A 254 5.87 14.38 -10.86
N THR A 255 6.54 15.03 -9.92
CA THR A 255 7.74 15.85 -10.16
C THR A 255 8.81 15.53 -9.14
N ASP A 256 10.05 15.84 -9.45
CA ASP A 256 11.15 15.73 -8.50
C ASP A 256 11.08 16.80 -7.41
N ASP A 257 11.88 16.65 -6.36
CA ASP A 257 12.02 17.61 -5.27
C ASP A 257 12.31 19.03 -5.80
N ALA A 258 11.65 20.02 -5.26
CA ALA A 258 12.06 21.41 -5.48
C ALA A 258 13.49 21.64 -4.96
N LYS A 259 14.22 22.54 -5.60
CA LYS A 259 15.53 22.99 -5.07
C LYS A 259 15.32 23.55 -3.66
N GLU A 260 16.28 23.37 -2.78
CA GLU A 260 16.17 23.80 -1.39
C GLU A 260 15.84 25.30 -1.26
N THR A 261 16.38 26.13 -2.17
CA THR A 261 16.10 27.58 -2.25
C THR A 261 14.66 27.89 -2.58
N ASP A 262 13.97 26.99 -3.28
CA ASP A 262 12.60 27.19 -3.78
C ASP A 262 11.55 26.55 -2.84
N ARG A 263 12.01 25.88 -1.76
CA ARG A 263 11.15 25.26 -0.76
C ARG A 263 10.59 26.31 0.19
N GLY A 264 9.31 26.18 0.50
CA GLY A 264 8.55 27.09 1.35
C GLY A 264 8.86 26.99 2.84
N THR A 265 8.03 27.64 3.62
CA THR A 265 8.18 27.80 5.08
C THR A 265 6.97 27.30 5.88
N ALA A 266 6.04 26.54 5.28
CA ALA A 266 4.98 25.85 6.00
C ALA A 266 5.60 24.70 6.81
N THR A 267 6.07 25.01 8.01
CA THR A 267 6.95 24.16 8.82
C THR A 267 6.21 23.22 9.76
N SER A 268 4.92 23.48 10.03
CA SER A 268 4.12 22.67 10.95
C SER A 268 2.68 22.60 10.45
N ILE A 269 2.11 21.40 10.43
CA ILE A 269 0.69 21.16 10.12
C ILE A 269 0.10 20.50 11.36
N GLN A 270 -0.97 21.06 11.93
CA GLN A 270 -1.57 20.52 13.15
C GLN A 270 -3.09 20.45 13.03
N PHE A 271 -3.66 19.34 13.46
CA PHE A 271 -5.10 19.11 13.54
C PHE A 271 -5.44 17.97 14.49
N VAL A 272 -6.69 17.91 14.89
CA VAL A 272 -7.34 16.74 15.44
C VAL A 272 -8.66 16.54 14.72
N ALA A 273 -8.93 15.30 14.33
CA ALA A 273 -10.12 15.01 13.54
C ALA A 273 -11.42 15.24 14.35
N TRP A 274 -11.43 14.89 15.63
CA TRP A 274 -12.52 15.13 16.55
C TRP A 274 -12.07 15.95 17.76
N LYS A 275 -12.78 17.04 18.05
CA LYS A 275 -12.51 17.92 19.18
C LYS A 275 -12.57 17.14 20.51
N GLY A 276 -11.56 17.34 21.36
CA GLY A 276 -11.43 16.68 22.65
C GLY A 276 -10.62 15.38 22.64
N TYR A 277 -10.16 14.95 21.47
CA TYR A 277 -9.31 13.78 21.32
C TYR A 277 -7.83 14.11 21.07
N ASP A 278 -7.43 15.37 21.30
CA ASP A 278 -6.09 15.88 21.04
C ASP A 278 -5.00 15.06 21.72
N ALA A 279 -5.21 14.71 22.99
CA ALA A 279 -4.23 13.97 23.79
C ALA A 279 -3.94 12.55 23.27
N GLN A 280 -4.83 11.98 22.45
CA GLN A 280 -4.74 10.60 21.96
C GLN A 280 -4.53 10.55 20.44
N PHE A 281 -5.11 11.49 19.70
CA PHE A 281 -5.18 11.48 18.23
C PHE A 281 -4.81 12.83 17.60
N GLY A 282 -4.26 13.77 18.36
CA GLY A 282 -3.70 14.99 17.80
C GLY A 282 -2.56 14.67 16.86
N VAL A 283 -2.68 15.15 15.62
CA VAL A 283 -1.68 14.95 14.57
C VAL A 283 -0.89 16.23 14.37
N ARG A 284 0.42 16.08 14.29
CA ARG A 284 1.33 17.14 13.87
C ARG A 284 2.32 16.59 12.85
N TRP A 285 2.51 17.35 11.77
CA TRP A 285 3.55 17.12 10.79
C TRP A 285 4.56 18.27 10.85
N GLU A 286 5.84 17.96 10.93
CA GLU A 286 6.92 18.94 10.89
C GLU A 286 7.72 18.78 9.60
N TYR A 287 7.86 19.88 8.89
CA TYR A 287 8.59 19.91 7.65
C TYR A 287 10.11 20.03 7.87
N ASP A 288 10.83 19.03 7.40
CA ASP A 288 12.29 19.06 7.31
C ASP A 288 12.69 19.59 5.93
N LYS A 289 13.08 20.87 5.90
CA LYS A 289 13.41 21.54 4.64
C LYS A 289 14.61 20.93 3.94
N LEU A 290 15.62 20.42 4.67
CA LEU A 290 16.82 19.82 4.08
C LEU A 290 16.49 18.48 3.42
N ALA A 291 15.78 17.60 4.11
CA ALA A 291 15.37 16.29 3.61
C ALA A 291 14.18 16.36 2.65
N ASN A 292 13.48 17.51 2.59
CA ASN A 292 12.23 17.71 1.87
C ASN A 292 11.16 16.67 2.20
N VAL A 293 10.89 16.46 3.50
CA VAL A 293 9.88 15.54 4.01
C VAL A 293 9.13 16.16 5.18
N TYR A 294 7.91 15.72 5.39
CA TYR A 294 7.13 15.98 6.58
C TYR A 294 7.30 14.80 7.56
N LYS A 295 7.73 15.05 8.79
CA LYS A 295 7.87 14.09 9.89
C LYS A 295 6.59 14.05 10.71
N ARG A 296 6.04 12.86 10.93
CA ARG A 296 4.77 12.70 11.63
C ARG A 296 4.94 12.57 13.12
N PHE A 297 4.09 13.29 13.86
CA PHE A 297 3.88 13.15 15.30
C PHE A 297 2.42 12.80 15.57
N LEU A 298 2.18 11.96 16.56
CA LEU A 298 0.86 11.53 16.97
C LEU A 298 0.77 11.60 18.50
N ALA A 299 -0.26 12.26 19.03
CA ALA A 299 -0.41 12.46 20.46
C ALA A 299 0.82 13.15 21.13
N GLY A 300 1.46 14.07 20.42
CA GLY A 300 2.64 14.80 20.87
C GLY A 300 3.98 14.11 20.61
N GLU A 301 4.01 12.77 20.42
CA GLU A 301 5.21 11.97 20.27
C GLU A 301 5.55 11.67 18.81
N PRO A 302 6.83 11.45 18.45
CA PRO A 302 7.20 10.96 17.13
C PRO A 302 6.45 9.66 16.79
N HIS A 303 5.74 9.63 15.65
CA HIS A 303 5.03 8.43 15.21
C HIS A 303 6.00 7.46 14.55
N ILE A 304 6.30 6.35 15.21
CA ILE A 304 7.33 5.38 14.83
C ILE A 304 6.69 4.18 14.14
N ASP A 305 7.31 3.67 13.07
CA ASP A 305 7.01 2.36 12.51
C ASP A 305 7.80 1.28 13.26
N LEU A 306 7.10 0.25 13.74
CA LEU A 306 7.74 -0.84 14.51
C LEU A 306 8.71 -1.68 13.68
N GLU A 307 8.47 -1.82 12.36
CA GLU A 307 9.30 -2.65 11.47
C GLU A 307 10.74 -2.14 11.34
N ASN A 308 10.90 -0.84 11.22
CA ASN A 308 12.21 -0.24 10.99
C ASN A 308 12.66 0.70 12.12
N LYS A 309 11.82 0.91 13.14
CA LYS A 309 12.09 1.80 14.29
C LYS A 309 12.31 3.27 13.91
N LYS A 310 11.88 3.69 12.73
CA LYS A 310 12.05 5.07 12.25
C LYS A 310 10.75 5.84 12.35
N GLN A 311 10.87 7.15 12.50
CA GLN A 311 9.73 8.06 12.46
C GLN A 311 9.11 8.04 11.06
N LEU A 312 7.77 7.98 10.99
CA LEU A 312 7.00 8.07 9.75
C LEU A 312 7.21 9.44 9.10
N THR A 313 7.36 9.42 7.80
CA THR A 313 7.54 10.63 6.99
C THR A 313 6.67 10.56 5.73
N ALA A 314 6.36 11.70 5.15
CA ALA A 314 5.70 11.79 3.84
C ALA A 314 6.35 12.90 2.99
N LYS A 315 6.32 12.76 1.67
CA LYS A 315 6.68 13.83 0.73
C LYS A 315 5.53 14.82 0.57
N ASP A 316 4.33 14.28 0.51
CA ASP A 316 3.10 15.05 0.35
C ASP A 316 2.14 14.69 1.48
N VAL A 317 1.59 15.71 2.15
CA VAL A 317 0.50 15.56 3.10
C VAL A 317 -0.72 16.25 2.51
N VAL A 318 -1.80 15.50 2.36
CA VAL A 318 -3.06 15.99 1.79
C VAL A 318 -4.12 15.96 2.86
N VAL A 319 -4.69 17.11 3.18
CA VAL A 319 -5.93 17.19 3.96
C VAL A 319 -7.11 17.21 2.99
N LEU A 320 -8.02 16.25 3.13
CA LEU A 320 -9.25 16.14 2.36
C LEU A 320 -10.43 16.34 3.32
N PHE A 321 -11.22 17.38 3.13
CA PHE A 321 -12.43 17.62 3.92
C PHE A 321 -13.61 16.91 3.29
N ALA A 322 -14.30 16.06 4.09
CA ALA A 322 -15.52 15.36 3.68
C ALA A 322 -16.61 15.53 4.73
N LYS A 323 -17.87 15.63 4.29
CA LYS A 323 -18.99 15.66 5.22
C LYS A 323 -19.07 14.33 5.97
N GLU A 324 -18.94 14.39 7.28
CA GLU A 324 -19.16 13.27 8.20
C GLU A 324 -20.65 13.20 8.59
N THR A 325 -21.16 11.99 8.78
CA THR A 325 -22.52 11.74 9.24
C THR A 325 -22.51 10.51 10.15
N GLU A 326 -23.05 10.64 11.35
CA GLU A 326 -23.32 9.51 12.23
C GLU A 326 -24.51 8.72 11.70
N THR A 327 -24.43 7.40 11.73
CA THR A 327 -25.56 6.54 11.32
C THR A 327 -26.65 6.48 12.36
N GLY A 328 -26.30 6.63 13.64
CA GLY A 328 -27.18 6.41 14.77
C GLY A 328 -27.44 4.93 15.07
N ASP A 329 -26.72 4.00 14.44
CA ASP A 329 -26.82 2.58 14.76
C ASP A 329 -26.13 2.25 16.10
N PRO A 330 -26.44 1.08 16.73
CA PRO A 330 -25.86 0.72 18.03
C PRO A 330 -24.33 0.61 18.04
N HIS A 331 -23.72 0.51 16.87
CA HIS A 331 -22.25 0.41 16.70
C HIS A 331 -21.58 1.76 16.46
N LEU A 332 -22.36 2.85 16.40
CA LEU A 332 -21.88 4.23 16.19
C LEU A 332 -21.08 4.39 14.90
N HIS A 333 -21.46 3.67 13.83
CA HIS A 333 -20.77 3.78 12.56
C HIS A 333 -20.86 5.19 11.97
N LEU A 334 -19.77 5.58 11.28
CA LEU A 334 -19.68 6.85 10.56
C LEU A 334 -19.79 6.65 9.07
N LEU A 335 -20.26 7.69 8.40
CA LEU A 335 -20.28 7.82 6.94
C LEU A 335 -19.52 9.08 6.54
N TYR A 336 -18.74 9.00 5.46
CA TYR A 336 -18.09 10.13 4.85
C TYR A 336 -18.50 10.30 3.40
N ALA A 337 -18.85 11.53 3.01
CA ALA A 337 -19.17 11.87 1.63
C ALA A 337 -17.86 12.08 0.82
N ASN A 338 -17.14 11.00 0.54
CA ASN A 338 -15.87 11.02 -0.18
C ASN A 338 -15.99 10.62 -1.65
N ILE A 339 -17.21 10.64 -2.21
CA ILE A 339 -17.50 10.62 -3.65
C ILE A 339 -18.15 11.95 -4.00
N GLY A 340 -17.74 12.58 -5.10
CA GLY A 340 -18.18 13.91 -5.49
C GLY A 340 -17.02 14.89 -5.51
N SER A 341 -17.13 15.97 -4.74
CA SER A 341 -16.07 16.99 -4.62
C SER A 341 -16.13 17.69 -3.27
N GLY A 342 -15.01 18.26 -2.86
CA GLY A 342 -14.90 19.08 -1.64
C GLY A 342 -13.59 19.82 -1.58
N ASP A 343 -13.40 20.58 -0.51
CA ASP A 343 -12.19 21.36 -0.28
C ASP A 343 -11.08 20.49 0.32
N GLY A 344 -9.84 20.92 0.15
CA GLY A 344 -8.67 20.29 0.75
C GLY A 344 -7.47 21.22 0.76
N ILE A 345 -6.37 20.71 1.31
CA ILE A 345 -5.07 21.40 1.33
C ILE A 345 -4.00 20.36 0.99
N VAL A 346 -3.12 20.69 0.07
CA VAL A 346 -1.93 19.89 -0.25
C VAL A 346 -0.71 20.59 0.31
N PHE A 347 0.07 19.87 1.10
CA PHE A 347 1.35 20.30 1.64
C PHE A 347 2.46 19.51 0.97
N GLN A 348 3.33 20.23 0.28
CA GLN A 348 4.51 19.67 -0.40
C GLN A 348 5.59 20.73 -0.55
N ASN A 349 6.86 20.33 -0.53
CA ASN A 349 8.00 21.26 -0.63
C ASN A 349 7.92 22.44 0.37
N GLY A 350 7.35 22.25 1.56
CA GLY A 350 7.15 23.31 2.54
C GLY A 350 6.12 24.37 2.16
N THR A 351 5.23 24.08 1.21
CA THR A 351 4.18 24.98 0.73
C THR A 351 2.81 24.38 0.98
N ALA A 352 1.84 25.20 1.37
CA ALA A 352 0.44 24.83 1.51
C ALA A 352 -0.37 25.37 0.32
N THR A 353 -1.03 24.51 -0.42
CA THR A 353 -1.90 24.87 -1.54
C THR A 353 -3.34 24.43 -1.25
N LYS A 354 -4.28 25.40 -1.23
CA LYS A 354 -5.71 25.06 -1.17
C LYS A 354 -6.13 24.38 -2.46
N VAL A 355 -6.87 23.27 -2.33
CA VAL A 355 -7.30 22.48 -3.47
C VAL A 355 -8.79 22.15 -3.40
N THR A 356 -9.37 21.81 -4.56
CA THR A 356 -10.64 21.12 -4.66
C THR A 356 -10.35 19.67 -5.05
N TRP A 357 -10.76 18.69 -4.22
CA TRP A 357 -10.72 17.31 -4.63
C TRP A 357 -11.98 16.92 -5.40
N LYS A 358 -11.84 15.97 -6.35
CA LYS A 358 -12.95 15.46 -7.17
C LYS A 358 -12.81 13.95 -7.33
N LYS A 359 -13.90 13.22 -7.10
CA LYS A 359 -14.04 11.78 -7.32
C LYS A 359 -15.40 11.53 -7.97
N ALA A 360 -15.40 11.25 -9.28
CA ALA A 360 -16.64 11.20 -10.08
C ALA A 360 -17.53 10.01 -9.74
N THR A 361 -16.92 8.85 -9.46
CA THR A 361 -17.60 7.59 -9.12
C THR A 361 -16.83 6.87 -8.01
N LYS A 362 -17.39 5.80 -7.45
CA LYS A 362 -16.72 5.05 -6.38
C LYS A 362 -15.37 4.46 -6.79
N ASP A 363 -15.19 4.13 -8.05
CA ASP A 363 -13.97 3.55 -8.64
C ASP A 363 -13.08 4.56 -9.37
N ALA A 364 -13.58 5.78 -9.63
CA ALA A 364 -12.79 6.83 -10.25
C ALA A 364 -11.64 7.28 -9.34
N ARG A 365 -10.49 7.60 -9.95
CA ARG A 365 -9.36 8.19 -9.23
C ARG A 365 -9.73 9.51 -8.57
N THR A 366 -9.44 9.66 -7.29
CA THR A 366 -9.52 10.97 -6.61
C THR A 366 -8.45 11.90 -7.19
N LYS A 367 -8.86 13.06 -7.68
CA LYS A 367 -8.01 14.10 -8.26
C LYS A 367 -8.06 15.37 -7.43
N PHE A 368 -6.96 16.10 -7.41
CA PHE A 368 -6.81 17.34 -6.66
C PHE A 368 -6.49 18.47 -7.63
N PHE A 369 -7.20 19.59 -7.50
CA PHE A 369 -7.05 20.76 -8.35
C PHE A 369 -6.74 21.96 -7.49
N ASP A 370 -5.72 22.73 -7.82
CA ASP A 370 -5.43 24.02 -7.20
C ASP A 370 -6.67 24.92 -7.25
N ALA A 371 -7.15 25.38 -6.10
CA ALA A 371 -8.41 26.11 -5.99
C ALA A 371 -8.38 27.47 -6.68
N ALA A 372 -7.19 28.10 -6.84
CA ALA A 372 -7.05 29.41 -7.48
C ALA A 372 -6.95 29.29 -9.01
N THR A 373 -6.27 28.24 -9.51
CA THR A 373 -5.96 28.10 -10.94
C THR A 373 -6.79 27.02 -11.64
N ASN A 374 -7.47 26.17 -10.90
CA ASN A 374 -8.17 24.96 -11.36
C ASN A 374 -7.28 24.00 -12.17
N LYS A 375 -5.95 24.06 -11.97
CA LYS A 375 -5.01 23.10 -12.57
C LYS A 375 -4.90 21.87 -11.68
N GLU A 376 -4.84 20.69 -12.32
CA GLU A 376 -4.60 19.43 -11.60
C GLU A 376 -3.24 19.48 -10.90
N MET A 377 -3.21 19.08 -9.62
CA MET A 377 -1.99 19.04 -8.81
C MET A 377 -0.97 18.04 -9.39
N THR A 378 0.29 18.39 -9.21
CA THR A 378 1.42 17.48 -9.46
C THR A 378 2.09 17.23 -8.10
N PHE A 379 2.22 15.97 -7.69
CA PHE A 379 2.80 15.58 -6.41
C PHE A 379 4.32 15.45 -6.50
N VAL A 380 5.01 15.60 -5.38
CA VAL A 380 6.42 15.28 -5.27
C VAL A 380 6.59 13.76 -5.16
N ARG A 381 7.59 13.20 -5.85
CA ARG A 381 7.87 11.76 -5.82
C ARG A 381 8.17 11.28 -4.41
N GLY A 382 7.38 10.33 -3.90
CA GLY A 382 7.54 9.75 -2.58
C GLY A 382 6.22 9.40 -1.92
N GLN A 383 6.26 8.98 -0.67
CA GLN A 383 5.07 8.58 0.07
C GLN A 383 4.09 9.76 0.19
N ILE A 384 2.80 9.47 -0.11
CA ILE A 384 1.69 10.40 -0.01
C ILE A 384 0.82 10.00 1.18
N TRP A 385 0.47 10.96 2.04
CA TRP A 385 -0.41 10.73 3.16
C TRP A 385 -1.67 11.58 3.03
N ILE A 386 -2.83 10.93 3.03
CA ILE A 386 -4.14 11.58 2.85
C ILE A 386 -4.92 11.49 4.17
N GLU A 387 -5.11 12.63 4.79
CA GLU A 387 -5.87 12.85 6.03
C GLU A 387 -7.29 13.27 5.68
N MET A 388 -8.25 12.36 5.77
CA MET A 388 -9.66 12.71 5.58
C MET A 388 -10.23 13.22 6.90
N LEU A 389 -10.59 14.50 6.91
CA LEU A 389 -11.14 15.19 8.06
C LEU A 389 -12.59 15.58 7.85
N PRO A 390 -13.42 15.60 8.91
CA PRO A 390 -14.77 16.17 8.85
C PRO A 390 -14.73 17.62 8.34
N THR A 391 -15.68 17.99 7.49
CA THR A 391 -15.83 19.37 7.03
C THR A 391 -15.98 20.33 8.22
N GLY A 392 -15.16 21.37 8.25
CA GLY A 392 -15.12 22.35 9.34
C GLY A 392 -14.04 22.07 10.40
N THR A 393 -13.30 20.96 10.30
CA THR A 393 -12.12 20.72 11.14
C THR A 393 -11.07 21.80 10.88
N SER A 394 -10.54 22.38 11.96
CA SER A 394 -9.47 23.39 11.86
C SER A 394 -8.12 22.73 11.61
N VAL A 395 -7.39 23.24 10.64
CA VAL A 395 -6.00 22.87 10.34
C VAL A 395 -5.14 24.11 10.47
N SER A 396 -4.16 24.10 11.36
CA SER A 396 -3.16 25.17 11.49
C SER A 396 -1.88 24.78 10.77
N TYR A 397 -1.23 25.76 10.10
CA TYR A 397 0.03 25.58 9.37
C TYR A 397 0.76 26.89 9.14
#